data_f76d74b5c084b1d82ede2fe7c68994eb
#
_entry.id   f76d74b5c084b1d82ede2fe7c68994eb
#
_cell.length_a   1.000
_cell.length_b   1.000
_cell.length_c   1.000
_cell.angle_alpha   90.00
_cell.angle_beta   90.00
_cell.angle_gamma   90.00
#
_symmetry.space_group_name_H-M   'P 1'
#
loop_
_entity.id
_entity.type
_entity.pdbx_description
1 polymer ?
#
loop_
_entity_poly.entity_id
_entity_poly.type
_entity_poly.pdbx_seq_one_letter_code
_entity_poly.pdbx_strand_id
1 'polypeptide(L)'
;MWPVCPDRGCAINRYEAILRIAKRHTVYSFIYIHTTMRYHNKSAFTLLLLLLPTLVLMGKETSNSRQARKIFDHTYQMVYGRQGSTLSYSVNIIGLYKAAGTIWMQGKKSRSEEKRYSIWNDGKTYYKVDKVKKKVEIYRANDPERDKYSGMFNFDADNFVYSVKAVGNTFVVSLDAKEGVKGIKHIKAIIDKRTRAPLSLRLKFGIIWVTVKITHFKSGGISASTFAFPRHRYHNYKMIDKR
;
A
#
# COMPACT_ATOMS: atom_id res chain seq x y z
N MET A 1 -25.14 3.72 -29.10
CA MET A 1 -26.17 3.46 -28.08
C MET A 1 -25.67 2.36 -27.17
N TRP A 2 -25.17 2.67 -25.98
CA TRP A 2 -24.60 1.70 -25.05
C TRP A 2 -25.65 1.33 -24.02
N PRO A 3 -25.86 0.04 -23.69
CA PRO A 3 -26.86 -0.33 -22.70
C PRO A 3 -26.42 0.10 -21.30
N VAL A 4 -27.30 0.78 -20.62
CA VAL A 4 -27.19 1.16 -19.21
C VAL A 4 -27.39 -0.11 -18.38
N CYS A 5 -26.39 -0.50 -17.61
CA CYS A 5 -26.44 -1.64 -16.71
C CYS A 5 -27.02 -1.18 -15.35
N PRO A 6 -28.18 -1.67 -14.91
CA PRO A 6 -28.87 -1.15 -13.73
C PRO A 6 -28.40 -1.72 -12.39
N ASP A 7 -27.37 -2.56 -12.31
CA ASP A 7 -27.03 -3.21 -11.04
C ASP A 7 -25.57 -3.12 -10.62
N ARG A 8 -25.36 -2.82 -9.33
CA ARG A 8 -24.11 -2.49 -8.64
C ARG A 8 -23.09 -3.64 -8.54
N GLY A 9 -23.37 -4.80 -9.12
CA GLY A 9 -22.45 -5.93 -9.24
C GLY A 9 -21.41 -5.76 -10.36
N CYS A 10 -21.65 -4.85 -11.30
CA CYS A 10 -20.83 -4.69 -12.51
C CYS A 10 -19.44 -4.07 -12.25
N ALA A 11 -19.29 -3.28 -11.19
CA ALA A 11 -18.02 -2.68 -10.84
C ALA A 11 -17.02 -3.69 -10.23
N ILE A 12 -17.54 -4.64 -9.45
CA ILE A 12 -16.72 -5.70 -8.83
C ILE A 12 -16.19 -6.67 -9.89
N ASN A 13 -17.02 -6.95 -10.91
CA ASN A 13 -16.66 -7.87 -11.99
C ASN A 13 -15.58 -7.27 -12.94
N ARG A 14 -15.53 -5.95 -13.08
CA ARG A 14 -14.47 -5.28 -13.87
C ARG A 14 -13.11 -5.28 -13.18
N TYR A 15 -13.09 -5.20 -11.85
CA TYR A 15 -11.85 -5.33 -11.07
C TYR A 15 -11.24 -6.72 -11.18
N GLU A 16 -12.07 -7.75 -11.12
CA GLU A 16 -11.67 -9.15 -11.35
C GLU A 16 -11.15 -9.36 -12.78
N ALA A 17 -11.77 -8.73 -13.78
CA ALA A 17 -11.32 -8.82 -15.17
C ALA A 17 -9.96 -8.15 -15.41
N ILE A 18 -9.70 -6.99 -14.81
CA ILE A 18 -8.41 -6.30 -14.93
C ILE A 18 -7.30 -7.09 -14.22
N LEU A 19 -7.59 -7.69 -13.05
CA LEU A 19 -6.65 -8.58 -12.36
C LEU A 19 -6.35 -9.86 -13.14
N ARG A 20 -7.34 -10.42 -13.85
CA ARG A 20 -7.15 -11.60 -14.73
C ARG A 20 -6.32 -11.26 -15.98
N ILE A 21 -6.48 -10.07 -16.55
CA ILE A 21 -5.69 -9.62 -17.70
C ILE A 21 -4.23 -9.38 -17.26
N ALA A 22 -4.00 -8.76 -16.11
CA ALA A 22 -2.66 -8.58 -15.56
C ALA A 22 -1.97 -9.93 -15.24
N LYS A 23 -2.72 -10.96 -14.81
CA LYS A 23 -2.19 -12.29 -14.55
C LYS A 23 -1.82 -13.08 -15.83
N ARG A 24 -2.51 -12.86 -16.96
CA ARG A 24 -2.23 -13.58 -18.22
C ARG A 24 -0.96 -13.10 -18.95
N HIS A 25 -0.56 -11.84 -18.78
CA HIS A 25 0.64 -11.33 -19.46
C HIS A 25 1.97 -11.64 -18.78
N THR A 26 1.96 -12.23 -17.58
CA THR A 26 3.20 -12.57 -16.85
C THR A 26 3.66 -14.02 -17.08
N VAL A 27 2.93 -14.85 -17.84
CA VAL A 27 3.20 -16.29 -17.99
C VAL A 27 3.87 -16.67 -19.30
N TYR A 28 4.00 -15.78 -20.28
CA TYR A 28 4.51 -16.14 -21.62
C TYR A 28 5.89 -15.59 -21.99
N SER A 29 6.81 -15.42 -21.05
CA SER A 29 8.19 -15.00 -21.39
C SER A 29 9.30 -15.92 -20.86
N PHE A 30 9.03 -17.18 -20.58
CA PHE A 30 10.07 -18.11 -20.14
C PHE A 30 10.01 -19.47 -20.85
N ILE A 31 10.10 -19.49 -22.18
CA ILE A 31 10.50 -20.70 -22.91
C ILE A 31 11.07 -20.20 -24.25
N TYR A 32 12.36 -20.19 -24.41
CA TYR A 32 13.15 -20.48 -25.59
C TYR A 32 14.56 -19.90 -25.42
N ILE A 33 15.49 -20.68 -24.95
CA ILE A 33 16.89 -20.77 -25.39
C ILE A 33 17.51 -21.99 -24.69
N HIS A 34 17.35 -23.15 -25.28
CA HIS A 34 18.26 -24.27 -25.12
C HIS A 34 18.40 -24.89 -26.51
N THR A 35 19.53 -24.72 -27.12
CA THR A 35 20.21 -25.78 -27.89
C THR A 35 21.51 -25.27 -28.54
N THR A 36 22.52 -26.07 -28.32
CA THR A 36 23.72 -26.27 -29.12
C THR A 36 24.87 -25.27 -29.04
N MET A 37 25.91 -25.68 -28.31
CA MET A 37 27.27 -25.66 -28.87
C MET A 37 28.10 -26.85 -28.33
N ARG A 38 28.54 -27.64 -29.26
CA ARG A 38 29.43 -28.80 -29.11
C ARG A 38 30.85 -28.37 -28.73
N TYR A 39 31.47 -29.18 -27.91
CA TYR A 39 32.88 -29.46 -27.67
C TYR A 39 33.88 -29.02 -28.74
N HIS A 40 34.96 -28.35 -28.33
CA HIS A 40 36.35 -28.74 -28.64
C HIS A 40 37.37 -27.99 -27.75
N ASN A 41 38.03 -28.76 -26.91
CA ASN A 41 39.47 -28.87 -26.64
C ASN A 41 40.27 -27.80 -25.91
N LYS A 42 40.70 -28.27 -24.71
CA LYS A 42 42.03 -28.24 -24.10
C LYS A 42 42.39 -27.06 -23.19
N SER A 43 42.25 -27.39 -21.92
CA SER A 43 43.31 -27.44 -20.90
C SER A 43 44.39 -26.34 -21.01
N ALA A 44 44.18 -25.23 -20.41
CA ALA A 44 45.12 -24.31 -19.74
C ALA A 44 44.45 -23.02 -19.27
N PHE A 45 43.23 -22.72 -19.69
CA PHE A 45 42.51 -21.48 -19.30
C PHE A 45 41.55 -21.66 -18.14
N THR A 46 41.36 -22.89 -17.66
CA THR A 46 40.36 -23.21 -16.63
C THR A 46 40.86 -22.93 -15.20
N LEU A 47 42.15 -22.71 -15.01
CA LEU A 47 42.71 -22.49 -13.66
C LEU A 47 42.82 -21.00 -13.26
N LEU A 48 42.69 -20.08 -14.22
CA LEU A 48 42.74 -18.64 -13.94
C LEU A 48 41.37 -18.03 -13.65
N LEU A 49 40.27 -18.76 -13.92
CA LEU A 49 38.90 -18.31 -13.66
C LEU A 49 38.39 -18.68 -12.28
N LEU A 50 39.11 -19.50 -11.52
CA LEU A 50 38.78 -19.95 -10.16
C LEU A 50 39.31 -19.03 -9.05
N LEU A 51 40.00 -17.96 -9.41
CA LEU A 51 40.56 -16.95 -8.48
C LEU A 51 39.94 -15.55 -8.63
N LEU A 52 38.84 -15.43 -9.36
CA LEU A 52 37.97 -14.27 -9.16
C LEU A 52 37.31 -14.46 -7.79
N PRO A 53 37.72 -13.70 -6.76
CA PRO A 53 36.93 -13.64 -5.56
C PRO A 53 35.55 -13.24 -6.04
N THR A 54 34.55 -14.06 -5.81
CA THR A 54 33.16 -13.65 -5.79
C THR A 54 33.11 -12.50 -4.79
N LEU A 55 33.35 -11.29 -5.27
CA LEU A 55 32.88 -10.09 -4.65
C LEU A 55 31.38 -10.26 -4.59
N VAL A 56 30.92 -10.91 -3.53
CA VAL A 56 29.57 -10.75 -3.03
C VAL A 56 29.47 -9.26 -2.79
N LEU A 57 29.03 -8.55 -3.82
CA LEU A 57 28.47 -7.23 -3.71
C LEU A 57 27.21 -7.40 -2.85
N MET A 58 27.42 -7.61 -1.55
CA MET A 58 26.45 -7.20 -0.55
C MET A 58 26.27 -5.72 -0.82
N GLY A 59 25.21 -5.39 -1.55
CA GLY A 59 24.95 -4.03 -2.02
C GLY A 59 24.91 -3.11 -0.82
N LYS A 60 26.03 -2.45 -0.56
CA LYS A 60 26.17 -1.52 0.55
C LYS A 60 25.12 -0.46 0.33
N GLU A 61 24.18 -0.37 1.26
CA GLU A 61 23.08 0.60 1.19
C GLU A 61 23.66 1.98 0.90
N THR A 62 23.22 2.60 -0.20
CA THR A 62 23.77 3.88 -0.66
C THR A 62 23.42 4.99 0.34
N SER A 63 24.19 6.08 0.34
CA SER A 63 23.90 7.26 1.17
C SER A 63 22.50 7.83 0.85
N ASN A 64 22.10 7.79 -0.43
CA ASN A 64 20.77 8.20 -0.87
C ASN A 64 19.66 7.30 -0.29
N SER A 65 19.87 5.98 -0.30
CA SER A 65 18.91 5.02 0.27
C SER A 65 18.72 5.22 1.78
N ARG A 66 19.81 5.40 2.52
CA ARG A 66 19.75 5.71 3.96
C ARG A 66 19.04 7.04 4.24
N GLN A 67 19.31 8.07 3.44
CA GLN A 67 18.62 9.36 3.57
C GLN A 67 17.12 9.20 3.27
N ALA A 68 16.76 8.49 2.21
CA ALA A 68 15.37 8.20 1.82
C ALA A 68 14.64 7.49 2.94
N ARG A 69 15.26 6.45 3.52
CA ARG A 69 14.70 5.68 4.64
C ARG A 69 14.46 6.57 5.85
N LYS A 70 15.43 7.40 6.26
CA LYS A 70 15.26 8.34 7.38
C LYS A 70 14.10 9.32 7.19
N ILE A 71 13.96 9.88 5.96
CA ILE A 71 12.85 10.80 5.65
C ILE A 71 11.52 10.07 5.73
N PHE A 72 11.42 8.89 5.15
CA PHE A 72 10.22 8.07 5.15
C PHE A 72 9.82 7.65 6.56
N ASP A 73 10.75 7.10 7.34
CA ASP A 73 10.52 6.63 8.71
C ASP A 73 10.07 7.77 9.63
N HIS A 74 10.64 8.97 9.48
CA HIS A 74 10.20 10.15 10.23
C HIS A 74 8.73 10.46 9.92
N THR A 75 8.37 10.56 8.63
CA THR A 75 6.98 10.80 8.21
C THR A 75 6.06 9.67 8.65
N TYR A 76 6.50 8.42 8.56
CA TYR A 76 5.75 7.26 9.03
C TYR A 76 5.44 7.35 10.53
N GLN A 77 6.43 7.75 11.36
CA GLN A 77 6.22 7.97 12.79
C GLN A 77 5.27 9.13 13.09
N MET A 78 5.29 10.19 12.29
CA MET A 78 4.29 11.28 12.42
C MET A 78 2.88 10.78 12.15
N VAL A 79 2.71 9.82 11.22
CA VAL A 79 1.40 9.27 10.83
C VAL A 79 0.94 8.21 11.81
N TYR A 80 1.76 7.21 12.12
CA TYR A 80 1.39 6.01 12.88
C TYR A 80 1.94 5.96 14.30
N GLY A 81 2.78 6.91 14.70
CA GLY A 81 3.44 6.91 16.00
C GLY A 81 2.48 7.05 17.18
N ARG A 82 3.04 7.08 18.40
CA ARG A 82 2.28 7.12 19.65
C ARG A 82 1.39 8.36 19.80
N GLN A 83 1.80 9.49 19.24
CA GLN A 83 1.01 10.73 19.31
C GLN A 83 -0.20 10.69 18.36
N GLY A 84 -0.14 9.80 17.38
CA GLY A 84 -1.16 9.66 16.36
C GLY A 84 -1.21 10.80 15.37
N SER A 85 -2.14 10.70 14.42
CA SER A 85 -2.39 11.73 13.43
C SER A 85 -3.83 11.75 12.95
N THR A 86 -4.23 12.89 12.40
CA THR A 86 -5.43 13.03 11.59
C THR A 86 -5.01 13.42 10.19
N LEU A 87 -5.53 12.74 9.18
CA LEU A 87 -5.35 13.14 7.79
C LEU A 87 -6.66 13.05 7.01
N SER A 88 -6.90 14.04 6.16
CA SER A 88 -7.95 13.97 5.14
C SER A 88 -7.31 13.63 3.81
N TYR A 89 -7.99 12.78 3.03
CA TYR A 89 -7.47 12.30 1.76
C TYR A 89 -8.53 12.32 0.67
N SER A 90 -8.06 12.29 -0.57
CA SER A 90 -8.87 12.01 -1.75
C SER A 90 -8.15 11.08 -2.70
N VAL A 91 -8.91 10.16 -3.28
CA VAL A 91 -8.46 9.22 -4.33
C VAL A 91 -9.39 9.39 -5.52
N ASN A 92 -8.80 9.46 -6.70
CA ASN A 92 -9.56 9.46 -7.96
C ASN A 92 -8.82 8.56 -8.95
N ILE A 93 -9.45 7.44 -9.28
CA ILE A 93 -9.01 6.54 -10.35
C ILE A 93 -10.00 6.74 -11.49
N ILE A 94 -9.55 7.43 -12.54
CA ILE A 94 -10.40 7.87 -13.66
C ILE A 94 -11.25 6.70 -14.18
N GLY A 95 -12.58 6.89 -14.17
CA GLY A 95 -13.55 5.90 -14.65
C GLY A 95 -13.77 4.67 -13.75
N LEU A 96 -13.07 4.54 -12.61
CA LEU A 96 -13.12 3.34 -11.78
C LEU A 96 -13.56 3.61 -10.33
N TYR A 97 -12.93 4.56 -9.66
CA TYR A 97 -13.15 4.76 -8.23
C TYR A 97 -12.85 6.18 -7.79
N LYS A 98 -13.74 6.75 -6.99
CA LYS A 98 -13.56 8.05 -6.34
C LYS A 98 -13.95 7.96 -4.88
N ALA A 99 -13.03 8.32 -4.00
CA ALA A 99 -13.29 8.40 -2.56
C ALA A 99 -12.60 9.61 -1.95
N ALA A 100 -13.18 10.09 -0.87
CA ALA A 100 -12.57 11.09 0.01
C ALA A 100 -13.02 10.80 1.44
N GLY A 101 -12.16 11.08 2.39
CA GLY A 101 -12.46 10.82 3.79
C GLY A 101 -11.42 11.40 4.73
N THR A 102 -11.62 11.13 6.02
CA THR A 102 -10.67 11.45 7.07
C THR A 102 -10.28 10.18 7.81
N ILE A 103 -9.00 10.04 8.12
CA ILE A 103 -8.46 8.93 8.90
C ILE A 103 -7.77 9.49 10.14
N TRP A 104 -8.01 8.86 11.26
CA TRP A 104 -7.29 9.03 12.54
C TRP A 104 -6.50 7.76 12.80
N MET A 105 -5.22 7.90 13.15
CA MET A 105 -4.32 6.78 13.38
C MET A 105 -3.52 7.00 14.66
N GLN A 106 -3.30 5.93 15.43
CA GLN A 106 -2.43 5.92 16.60
C GLN A 106 -1.94 4.50 16.88
N GLY A 107 -0.71 4.20 16.51
CA GLY A 107 -0.18 2.85 16.60
C GLY A 107 -1.03 1.86 15.80
N LYS A 108 -1.56 0.84 16.48
CA LYS A 108 -2.44 -0.19 15.87
C LYS A 108 -3.91 0.24 15.76
N LYS A 109 -4.27 1.39 16.32
CA LYS A 109 -5.64 1.90 16.32
C LYS A 109 -5.87 2.78 15.11
N SER A 110 -7.08 2.70 14.54
CA SER A 110 -7.48 3.56 13.44
C SER A 110 -8.99 3.81 13.45
N ARG A 111 -9.36 4.96 12.91
CA ARG A 111 -10.73 5.30 12.57
C ARG A 111 -10.74 5.92 11.20
N SER A 112 -11.69 5.56 10.35
CA SER A 112 -11.90 6.27 9.09
C SER A 112 -13.35 6.65 8.92
N GLU A 113 -13.55 7.77 8.24
CA GLU A 113 -14.86 8.33 7.95
C GLU A 113 -14.92 8.71 6.47
N GLU A 114 -15.77 8.03 5.70
CA GLU A 114 -16.08 8.31 4.32
C GLU A 114 -17.59 8.51 4.14
N LYS A 115 -18.03 8.95 2.98
CA LYS A 115 -19.46 9.13 2.69
C LYS A 115 -20.27 7.86 2.94
N ARG A 116 -19.80 6.70 2.47
CA ARG A 116 -20.51 5.41 2.58
C ARG A 116 -20.06 4.60 3.77
N TYR A 117 -18.77 4.53 4.03
CA TYR A 117 -18.22 3.65 5.05
C TYR A 117 -17.63 4.44 6.21
N SER A 118 -17.75 3.87 7.39
CA SER A 118 -16.99 4.30 8.56
C SER A 118 -16.38 3.08 9.22
N ILE A 119 -15.16 3.23 9.72
CA ILE A 119 -14.40 2.16 10.34
C ILE A 119 -13.92 2.62 11.72
N TRP A 120 -14.00 1.73 12.69
CA TRP A 120 -13.35 1.87 14.00
C TRP A 120 -12.51 0.63 14.26
N ASN A 121 -11.25 0.83 14.62
CA ASN A 121 -10.33 -0.22 15.03
C ASN A 121 -9.65 0.24 16.32
N ASP A 122 -10.00 -0.38 17.44
CA ASP A 122 -9.43 -0.09 18.76
C ASP A 122 -8.15 -0.88 19.06
N GLY A 123 -7.67 -1.67 18.09
CA GLY A 123 -6.51 -2.56 18.20
C GLY A 123 -6.87 -4.00 18.57
N LYS A 124 -8.12 -4.27 19.00
CA LYS A 124 -8.66 -5.60 19.33
C LYS A 124 -9.84 -5.96 18.42
N THR A 125 -10.76 -5.03 18.23
CA THR A 125 -11.98 -5.18 17.46
C THR A 125 -12.02 -4.18 16.30
N TYR A 126 -12.47 -4.65 15.16
CA TYR A 126 -12.65 -3.86 13.95
C TYR A 126 -14.13 -3.82 13.59
N TYR A 127 -14.70 -2.62 13.56
CA TYR A 127 -16.08 -2.35 13.18
C TYR A 127 -16.13 -1.69 11.82
N LYS A 128 -16.83 -2.30 10.86
CA LYS A 128 -17.07 -1.75 9.51
C LYS A 128 -18.53 -1.42 9.37
N VAL A 129 -18.83 -0.14 9.25
CA VAL A 129 -20.19 0.38 9.07
C VAL A 129 -20.43 0.68 7.59
N ASP A 130 -21.42 0.04 6.99
CA ASP A 130 -22.00 0.44 5.69
C ASP A 130 -23.25 1.28 5.98
N LYS A 131 -23.12 2.60 5.83
CA LYS A 131 -24.18 3.57 6.12
C LYS A 131 -25.40 3.43 5.17
N VAL A 132 -25.15 2.99 3.93
CA VAL A 132 -26.22 2.79 2.92
C VAL A 132 -27.03 1.54 3.24
N LYS A 133 -26.34 0.44 3.59
CA LYS A 133 -27.00 -0.84 3.92
C LYS A 133 -27.46 -0.90 5.37
N LYS A 134 -27.20 0.11 6.18
CA LYS A 134 -27.47 0.13 7.64
C LYS A 134 -26.97 -1.15 8.34
N LYS A 135 -25.70 -1.50 8.08
CA LYS A 135 -25.08 -2.74 8.56
C LYS A 135 -23.76 -2.43 9.23
N VAL A 136 -23.47 -3.12 10.34
CA VAL A 136 -22.18 -3.12 11.03
C VAL A 136 -21.63 -4.54 11.04
N GLU A 137 -20.49 -4.73 10.43
CA GLU A 137 -19.73 -5.98 10.50
C GLU A 137 -18.63 -5.84 11.56
N ILE A 138 -18.50 -6.84 12.41
CA ILE A 138 -17.58 -6.85 13.55
C ILE A 138 -16.58 -7.99 13.35
N TYR A 139 -15.30 -7.67 13.36
CA TYR A 139 -14.19 -8.60 13.16
C TYR A 139 -13.17 -8.47 14.30
N ARG A 140 -12.29 -9.45 14.46
CA ARG A 140 -11.04 -9.24 15.18
C ARG A 140 -10.16 -8.25 14.43
N ALA A 141 -9.40 -7.43 15.15
CA ALA A 141 -8.56 -6.41 14.49
C ALA A 141 -7.49 -6.97 13.56
N ASN A 142 -7.06 -8.22 13.75
CA ASN A 142 -6.08 -8.93 12.93
C ASN A 142 -6.69 -9.91 11.92
N ASP A 143 -8.03 -9.95 11.78
CA ASP A 143 -8.71 -10.85 10.84
C ASP A 143 -8.40 -10.43 9.39
N PRO A 144 -7.90 -11.32 8.54
CA PRO A 144 -7.62 -11.03 7.13
C PRO A 144 -8.88 -10.77 6.31
N GLU A 145 -10.04 -11.31 6.74
CA GLU A 145 -11.33 -11.14 6.04
C GLU A 145 -12.00 -9.78 6.33
N ARG A 146 -11.54 -9.03 7.33
CA ARG A 146 -12.11 -7.72 7.69
C ARG A 146 -12.09 -6.73 6.54
N ASP A 147 -11.09 -6.86 5.67
CA ASP A 147 -10.91 -6.02 4.50
C ASP A 147 -10.14 -6.79 3.43
N LYS A 148 -10.81 -7.17 2.36
CA LYS A 148 -10.22 -7.90 1.24
C LYS A 148 -9.01 -7.20 0.61
N TYR A 149 -8.91 -5.89 0.81
CA TYR A 149 -7.83 -5.07 0.25
C TYR A 149 -6.71 -4.78 1.26
N SER A 150 -6.92 -5.02 2.56
CA SER A 150 -5.90 -4.73 3.58
C SER A 150 -4.63 -5.56 3.38
N GLY A 151 -4.76 -6.80 2.91
CA GLY A 151 -3.61 -7.64 2.55
C GLY A 151 -2.77 -7.10 1.39
N MET A 152 -3.35 -6.28 0.51
CA MET A 152 -2.62 -5.60 -0.58
C MET A 152 -1.78 -4.44 -0.06
N PHE A 153 -2.12 -3.91 1.12
CA PHE A 153 -1.44 -2.78 1.77
C PHE A 153 -0.56 -3.22 2.95
N ASN A 154 -0.32 -4.52 3.11
CA ASN A 154 0.68 -5.02 4.04
C ASN A 154 2.04 -4.47 3.62
N PHE A 155 2.43 -3.41 4.28
CA PHE A 155 3.66 -2.70 4.06
C PHE A 155 4.69 -3.14 5.11
N ASP A 156 5.66 -3.92 4.66
CA ASP A 156 6.88 -4.17 5.41
C ASP A 156 7.99 -3.31 4.81
N ALA A 157 8.42 -2.34 5.58
CA ALA A 157 9.40 -1.34 5.17
C ALA A 157 10.74 -1.98 4.72
N ASP A 158 11.09 -3.14 5.26
CA ASP A 158 12.34 -3.83 4.95
C ASP A 158 12.32 -4.57 3.62
N ASN A 159 11.14 -4.74 3.04
CA ASN A 159 10.95 -5.36 1.74
C ASN A 159 11.18 -4.41 0.55
N PHE A 160 11.62 -3.17 0.79
CA PHE A 160 11.81 -2.17 -0.25
C PHE A 160 13.23 -1.62 -0.27
N VAL A 161 13.64 -1.24 -1.47
CA VAL A 161 14.82 -0.38 -1.72
C VAL A 161 14.33 1.06 -1.80
N TYR A 162 15.00 1.93 -1.09
CA TYR A 162 14.61 3.34 -0.99
C TYR A 162 15.48 4.23 -1.85
N SER A 163 14.87 5.27 -2.42
CA SER A 163 15.61 6.37 -3.03
C SER A 163 14.86 7.69 -2.81
N VAL A 164 15.59 8.81 -2.81
CA VAL A 164 15.01 10.14 -2.65
C VAL A 164 15.51 11.11 -3.69
N LYS A 165 14.60 11.96 -4.17
CA LYS A 165 14.89 13.14 -4.98
C LYS A 165 14.26 14.37 -4.33
N ALA A 166 14.99 15.47 -4.30
CA ALA A 166 14.46 16.77 -3.92
C ALA A 166 13.86 17.44 -5.15
N VAL A 167 12.59 17.84 -5.06
CA VAL A 167 11.87 18.53 -6.14
C VAL A 167 11.18 19.76 -5.54
N GLY A 168 11.64 20.94 -5.83
CA GLY A 168 11.16 22.18 -5.22
C GLY A 168 11.17 22.07 -3.68
N ASN A 169 10.04 22.33 -3.06
CA ASN A 169 9.85 22.25 -1.60
C ASN A 169 9.45 20.87 -1.11
N THR A 170 9.61 19.81 -1.93
CA THR A 170 9.24 18.45 -1.55
C THR A 170 10.38 17.48 -1.69
N PHE A 171 10.29 16.38 -0.93
CA PHE A 171 10.99 15.13 -1.20
C PHE A 171 10.07 14.18 -1.92
N VAL A 172 10.56 13.56 -2.97
CA VAL A 172 9.94 12.39 -3.60
C VAL A 172 10.72 11.18 -3.14
N VAL A 173 10.18 10.45 -2.18
CA VAL A 173 10.76 9.18 -1.70
C VAL A 173 10.12 8.05 -2.50
N SER A 174 10.95 7.32 -3.23
CA SER A 174 10.53 6.14 -3.98
C SER A 174 10.91 4.88 -3.22
N LEU A 175 10.00 3.92 -3.19
CA LEU A 175 10.17 2.60 -2.61
C LEU A 175 9.91 1.57 -3.72
N ASP A 176 10.91 0.81 -4.06
CA ASP A 176 10.85 -0.25 -5.06
C ASP A 176 10.99 -1.59 -4.35
N ALA A 177 10.00 -2.47 -4.55
CA ALA A 177 9.97 -3.77 -3.90
C ALA A 177 11.17 -4.62 -4.31
N LYS A 178 11.81 -5.28 -3.34
CA LYS A 178 12.84 -6.28 -3.57
C LYS A 178 12.30 -7.45 -4.38
N GLU A 179 13.18 -8.22 -4.97
CA GLU A 179 12.80 -9.43 -5.71
C GLU A 179 11.99 -10.40 -4.82
N GLY A 180 11.02 -11.08 -5.40
CA GLY A 180 10.15 -12.03 -4.68
C GLY A 180 9.01 -11.41 -3.86
N VAL A 181 9.04 -10.11 -3.54
CA VAL A 181 7.98 -9.44 -2.78
C VAL A 181 6.67 -9.44 -3.59
N LYS A 182 5.58 -9.89 -2.99
CA LYS A 182 4.23 -9.88 -3.60
C LYS A 182 3.52 -8.54 -3.32
N GLY A 183 2.52 -8.20 -4.14
CA GLY A 183 1.69 -7.01 -3.95
C GLY A 183 2.22 -5.77 -4.66
N ILE A 184 2.25 -4.62 -3.96
CA ILE A 184 2.65 -3.34 -4.53
C ILE A 184 4.16 -3.34 -4.78
N LYS A 185 4.55 -3.07 -6.03
CA LYS A 185 5.96 -3.07 -6.45
C LYS A 185 6.62 -1.70 -6.35
N HIS A 186 5.86 -0.65 -6.56
CA HIS A 186 6.40 0.72 -6.57
C HIS A 186 5.50 1.65 -5.78
N ILE A 187 6.12 2.42 -4.89
CA ILE A 187 5.47 3.44 -4.07
C ILE A 187 6.26 4.74 -4.25
N LYS A 188 5.57 5.87 -4.34
CA LYS A 188 6.18 7.21 -4.26
C LYS A 188 5.46 8.01 -3.18
N ALA A 189 6.17 8.38 -2.14
CA ALA A 189 5.69 9.29 -1.11
C ALA A 189 6.20 10.70 -1.41
N ILE A 190 5.29 11.65 -1.55
CA ILE A 190 5.59 13.07 -1.69
C ILE A 190 5.47 13.69 -0.31
N ILE A 191 6.56 14.25 0.18
CA ILE A 191 6.73 14.71 1.55
C ILE A 191 7.20 16.17 1.53
N ASP A 192 6.60 17.02 2.33
CA ASP A 192 7.06 18.42 2.50
C ASP A 192 8.45 18.46 3.14
N LYS A 193 9.37 19.23 2.57
CA LYS A 193 10.76 19.29 3.05
C LYS A 193 10.89 19.88 4.45
N ARG A 194 10.12 20.90 4.75
CA ARG A 194 10.22 21.66 5.98
C ARG A 194 9.53 20.95 7.14
N THR A 195 8.29 20.55 6.92
CA THR A 195 7.44 19.98 7.97
C THR A 195 7.51 18.47 8.09
N ARG A 196 8.03 17.78 7.05
CA ARG A 196 7.99 16.32 6.90
C ARG A 196 6.58 15.76 6.81
N ALA A 197 5.58 16.61 6.64
CA ALA A 197 4.21 16.18 6.46
C ALA A 197 4.03 15.43 5.13
N PRO A 198 3.23 14.35 5.09
CA PRO A 198 2.89 13.67 3.85
C PRO A 198 1.94 14.53 3.03
N LEU A 199 2.21 14.68 1.73
CA LEU A 199 1.36 15.43 0.78
C LEU A 199 0.60 14.51 -0.16
N SER A 200 1.21 13.41 -0.58
CA SER A 200 0.54 12.38 -1.35
C SER A 200 1.29 11.06 -1.32
N LEU A 201 0.55 9.98 -1.59
CA LEU A 201 1.09 8.65 -1.80
C LEU A 201 0.65 8.14 -3.17
N ARG A 202 1.60 7.70 -3.98
CA ARG A 202 1.33 7.09 -5.28
C ARG A 202 1.72 5.62 -5.22
N LEU A 203 0.80 4.75 -5.63
CA LEU A 203 0.94 3.30 -5.57
C LEU A 203 0.77 2.74 -6.98
N LYS A 204 1.67 1.87 -7.41
CA LYS A 204 1.58 1.22 -8.72
C LYS A 204 0.98 -0.17 -8.60
N PHE A 205 -0.17 -0.35 -9.21
CA PHE A 205 -0.86 -1.64 -9.34
C PHE A 205 -0.80 -2.09 -10.79
N GLY A 206 0.04 -3.08 -11.09
CA GLY A 206 0.32 -3.46 -12.48
C GLY A 206 0.84 -2.27 -13.28
N ILE A 207 0.06 -1.82 -14.28
CA ILE A 207 0.39 -0.65 -15.13
C ILE A 207 -0.21 0.66 -14.62
N ILE A 208 -1.14 0.62 -13.65
CA ILE A 208 -1.92 1.77 -13.20
C ILE A 208 -1.28 2.40 -11.97
N TRP A 209 -1.12 3.73 -12.00
CA TRP A 209 -0.77 4.52 -10.83
C TRP A 209 -2.02 5.05 -10.15
N VAL A 210 -2.18 4.73 -8.87
CA VAL A 210 -3.20 5.29 -7.99
C VAL A 210 -2.57 6.37 -7.13
N THR A 211 -3.15 7.56 -7.11
CA THR A 211 -2.68 8.67 -6.29
C THR A 211 -3.68 8.94 -5.18
N VAL A 212 -3.20 8.84 -3.94
CA VAL A 212 -3.88 9.30 -2.74
C VAL A 212 -3.34 10.69 -2.43
N LYS A 213 -4.14 11.73 -2.60
CA LYS A 213 -3.79 13.10 -2.21
C LYS A 213 -4.14 13.30 -0.74
N ILE A 214 -3.23 13.87 0.03
CA ILE A 214 -3.48 14.25 1.43
C ILE A 214 -3.80 15.74 1.42
N THR A 215 -5.04 16.06 1.74
CA THR A 215 -5.57 17.43 1.68
C THR A 215 -5.44 18.19 3.00
N HIS A 216 -5.34 17.45 4.10
CA HIS A 216 -5.09 17.99 5.42
C HIS A 216 -4.31 16.96 6.24
N PHE A 217 -3.30 17.41 6.99
CA PHE A 217 -2.52 16.55 7.90
C PHE A 217 -2.24 17.28 9.21
N LYS A 218 -2.51 16.60 10.32
CA LYS A 218 -2.16 17.06 11.67
C LYS A 218 -1.56 15.89 12.44
N SER A 219 -0.35 16.05 12.95
CA SER A 219 0.29 15.08 13.85
C SER A 219 -0.10 15.38 15.30
N GLY A 220 -0.38 14.35 16.07
CA GLY A 220 -0.74 14.45 17.48
C GLY A 220 -2.18 14.91 17.77
N GLY A 221 -2.48 15.03 19.04
CA GLY A 221 -3.77 15.53 19.52
C GLY A 221 -4.94 14.54 19.39
N ILE A 222 -4.66 13.23 19.30
CA ILE A 222 -5.68 12.20 19.20
C ILE A 222 -6.10 11.73 20.60
N SER A 223 -7.39 11.88 20.89
CA SER A 223 -7.98 11.33 22.12
C SER A 223 -8.19 9.81 21.99
N ALA A 224 -8.03 9.09 23.09
CA ALA A 224 -8.32 7.65 23.16
C ALA A 224 -9.77 7.31 22.78
N SER A 225 -10.72 8.18 23.07
CA SER A 225 -12.14 8.04 22.72
C SER A 225 -12.41 8.07 21.21
N THR A 226 -11.47 8.61 20.41
CA THR A 226 -11.58 8.65 18.96
C THR A 226 -11.77 7.25 18.34
N PHE A 227 -11.18 6.23 18.96
CA PHE A 227 -11.21 4.85 18.45
C PHE A 227 -12.31 4.00 19.07
N ALA A 228 -13.07 4.53 20.05
CA ALA A 228 -14.19 3.83 20.64
C ALA A 228 -15.37 3.79 19.66
N PHE A 229 -15.90 2.58 19.41
CA PHE A 229 -17.06 2.43 18.53
C PHE A 229 -18.32 2.98 19.21
N PRO A 230 -18.99 3.99 18.63
CA PRO A 230 -20.17 4.63 19.26
C PRO A 230 -21.43 3.81 19.00
N ARG A 231 -21.59 2.68 19.70
CA ARG A 231 -22.67 1.71 19.50
C ARG A 231 -24.06 2.36 19.53
N HIS A 232 -24.29 3.36 20.37
CA HIS A 232 -25.56 4.07 20.48
C HIS A 232 -25.99 4.77 19.19
N ARG A 233 -25.05 5.22 18.34
CA ARG A 233 -25.33 5.86 17.04
C ARG A 233 -25.84 4.88 16.00
N TYR A 234 -25.61 3.58 16.21
CA TYR A 234 -25.90 2.51 15.25
C TYR A 234 -26.88 1.48 15.82
N HIS A 235 -27.72 1.89 16.81
CA HIS A 235 -28.67 0.98 17.46
C HIS A 235 -29.69 0.37 16.48
N ASN A 236 -30.01 1.08 15.39
CA ASN A 236 -30.93 0.65 14.34
C ASN A 236 -30.22 -0.02 13.14
N TYR A 237 -28.92 -0.32 13.26
CA TYR A 237 -28.17 -1.03 12.23
C TYR A 237 -28.12 -2.52 12.53
N LYS A 238 -28.17 -3.34 11.46
CA LYS A 238 -27.96 -4.79 11.61
C LYS A 238 -26.53 -5.06 12.04
N MET A 239 -26.34 -5.61 13.23
CA MET A 239 -25.03 -6.05 13.75
C MET A 239 -24.75 -7.48 13.25
N ILE A 240 -23.57 -7.71 12.66
CA ILE A 240 -23.10 -9.01 12.17
C ILE A 240 -21.76 -9.28 12.81
N ASP A 241 -21.73 -10.15 13.79
CA ASP A 241 -20.49 -10.59 14.43
C ASP A 241 -19.83 -11.70 13.60
N LYS A 242 -18.58 -11.48 13.22
CA LYS A 242 -17.76 -12.38 12.42
C LYS A 242 -16.44 -12.76 13.12
N ARG A 243 -16.36 -12.54 14.44
CA ARG A 243 -15.14 -12.82 15.22
C ARG A 243 -14.91 -14.30 15.48
#